data_322cd903fc9b25d63556d3af2963f181
#
_entry.id   322cd903fc9b25d63556d3af2963f181
#
_cell.length_a   1.000
_cell.length_b   1.000
_cell.length_c   1.000
_cell.angle_alpha   90.00
_cell.angle_beta   90.00
_cell.angle_gamma   90.00
#
_symmetry.space_group_name_H-M   'P 1'
#
loop_
_entity.id
_entity.type
_entity.pdbx_description
1 polymer ?
#
loop_
_entity_poly.entity_id
_entity_poly.type
_entity_poly.pdbx_seq_one_letter_code
_entity_poly.pdbx_strand_id
1 'polypeptide(L)'
;MNILERLSELQRQRGWSDYKIAKEAGLSPNTVSNIYRRGNIPSLSTLEQLCKAFGITMSQFFAEDELIEVTPEVRELIEKWSALNDEQKAAIWHIIKTYDK
;
A
#
# COMPACT_ATOMS: atom_id res chain seq x y z
N MET A 1 -10.83 -8.56 8.78
CA MET A 1 -9.45 -8.14 8.42
C MET A 1 -8.49 -8.47 9.56
N ASN A 2 -7.34 -9.03 9.23
CA ASN A 2 -6.26 -9.24 10.20
C ASN A 2 -5.26 -8.08 10.09
N ILE A 3 -5.12 -7.31 11.15
CA ILE A 3 -4.27 -6.10 11.18
C ILE A 3 -2.80 -6.46 10.94
N LEU A 4 -2.32 -7.54 11.54
CA LEU A 4 -0.93 -7.97 11.39
C LEU A 4 -0.64 -8.44 9.96
N GLU A 5 -1.55 -9.16 9.34
CA GLU A 5 -1.42 -9.56 7.95
C GLU A 5 -1.39 -8.35 7.03
N ARG A 6 -2.24 -7.36 7.30
CA ARG A 6 -2.28 -6.12 6.53
C ARG A 6 -0.97 -5.35 6.63
N LEU A 7 -0.41 -5.23 7.83
CA LEU A 7 0.89 -4.58 8.04
C LEU A 7 2.00 -5.34 7.31
N SER A 8 2.02 -6.66 7.41
CA SER A 8 3.02 -7.50 6.73
C SER A 8 2.93 -7.36 5.22
N GLU A 9 1.72 -7.28 4.68
CA GLU A 9 1.51 -7.10 3.26
C GLU A 9 2.05 -5.75 2.77
N LEU A 10 1.75 -4.66 3.49
CA LEU A 10 2.26 -3.33 3.15
C LEU A 10 3.78 -3.28 3.22
N GLN A 11 4.36 -3.91 4.24
CA GLN A 11 5.81 -4.02 4.39
C GLN A 11 6.43 -4.76 3.22
N ARG A 12 5.84 -5.88 2.84
CA ARG A 12 6.33 -6.69 1.73
C ARG A 12 6.24 -5.96 0.40
N GLN A 13 5.15 -5.24 0.16
CA GLN A 13 4.97 -4.45 -1.06
C GLN A 13 6.05 -3.40 -1.22
N ARG A 14 6.55 -2.83 -0.11
CA ARG A 14 7.59 -1.82 -0.14
C ARG A 14 9.00 -2.39 -0.06
N GLY A 15 9.13 -3.67 0.26
CA GLY A 15 10.42 -4.30 0.48
C GLY A 15 11.16 -3.76 1.70
N TRP A 16 10.41 -3.32 2.72
CA TRP A 16 10.98 -2.75 3.94
C TRP A 16 11.25 -3.81 5.00
N SER A 17 12.41 -3.70 5.67
CA SER A 17 12.70 -4.48 6.86
C SER A 17 11.98 -3.89 8.08
N ASP A 18 11.94 -4.64 9.18
CA ASP A 18 11.39 -4.16 10.45
C ASP A 18 12.13 -2.89 10.91
N TYR A 19 13.44 -2.85 10.71
CA TYR A 19 14.25 -1.68 11.03
C TYR A 19 13.84 -0.46 10.21
N LYS A 20 13.62 -0.65 8.92
CA LYS A 20 13.21 0.43 8.03
C LYS A 20 11.83 0.98 8.43
N ILE A 21 10.89 0.12 8.76
CA ILE A 21 9.58 0.52 9.24
C ILE A 21 9.71 1.34 10.52
N ALA A 22 10.46 0.85 11.49
CA ALA A 22 10.66 1.54 12.77
C ALA A 22 11.23 2.93 12.55
N LYS A 23 12.23 3.05 11.71
CA LYS A 23 12.87 4.32 11.37
C LYS A 23 11.88 5.29 10.74
N GLU A 24 11.16 4.85 9.73
CA GLU A 24 10.21 5.71 9.00
C GLU A 24 9.01 6.11 9.86
N ALA A 25 8.56 5.24 10.76
CA ALA A 25 7.42 5.49 11.64
C ALA A 25 7.81 6.24 12.92
N GLY A 26 9.09 6.46 13.18
CA GLY A 26 9.54 7.08 14.43
C GLY A 26 9.35 6.18 15.64
N LEU A 27 9.38 4.87 15.45
CA LEU A 27 9.22 3.87 16.50
C LEU A 27 10.55 3.20 16.81
N SER A 28 10.66 2.59 18.01
CA SER A 28 11.82 1.77 18.31
C SER A 28 11.75 0.45 17.54
N PRO A 29 12.92 -0.14 17.16
CA PRO A 29 12.92 -1.46 16.52
C PRO A 29 12.25 -2.52 17.37
N ASN A 30 12.35 -2.44 18.70
CA ASN A 30 11.69 -3.37 19.61
C ASN A 30 10.17 -3.30 19.53
N THR A 31 9.61 -2.11 19.36
CA THR A 31 8.17 -1.92 19.21
C THR A 31 7.65 -2.68 17.99
N VAL A 32 8.31 -2.51 16.85
CA VAL A 32 7.94 -3.19 15.60
C VAL A 32 8.12 -4.71 15.74
N SER A 33 9.26 -5.14 16.26
CA SER A 33 9.56 -6.56 16.47
C SER A 33 8.52 -7.22 17.37
N ASN A 34 8.10 -6.55 18.45
CA ASN A 34 7.10 -7.08 19.37
C ASN A 34 5.72 -7.22 18.74
N ILE A 35 5.34 -6.33 17.85
CA ILE A 35 4.07 -6.44 17.09
C ILE A 35 4.04 -7.78 16.36
N TYR A 36 5.11 -8.11 15.63
CA TYR A 36 5.14 -9.33 14.82
C TYR A 36 5.38 -10.61 15.65
N ARG A 37 6.31 -10.55 16.60
CA ARG A 37 6.66 -11.73 17.41
C ARG A 37 5.57 -12.17 18.37
N ARG A 38 4.92 -11.21 19.03
CA ARG A 38 3.91 -11.51 20.06
C ARG A 38 2.50 -11.52 19.50
N GLY A 39 2.32 -11.14 18.25
CA GLY A 39 1.01 -11.04 17.65
C GLY A 39 0.14 -9.97 18.32
N ASN A 40 0.77 -8.97 18.95
CA ASN A 40 0.05 -7.91 19.63
C ASN A 40 -0.48 -6.91 18.61
N ILE A 41 -1.76 -6.57 18.73
CA ILE A 41 -2.35 -5.53 17.91
C ILE A 41 -1.77 -4.18 18.41
N PRO A 42 -1.20 -3.37 17.50
CA PRO A 42 -0.67 -2.06 17.91
C PRO A 42 -1.76 -1.14 18.41
N SER A 43 -1.40 -0.20 19.28
CA SER A 43 -2.33 0.84 19.72
C SER A 43 -2.73 1.69 18.50
N LEU A 44 -3.84 2.41 18.63
CA LEU A 44 -4.33 3.27 17.56
C LEU A 44 -3.29 4.33 17.17
N SER A 45 -2.61 4.90 18.16
CA SER A 45 -1.57 5.89 17.94
C SER A 45 -0.36 5.30 17.20
N THR A 46 0.07 4.10 17.55
CA THR A 46 1.14 3.38 16.85
C THR A 46 0.73 3.04 15.43
N LEU A 47 -0.50 2.57 15.23
CA LEU A 47 -1.02 2.25 13.91
C LEU A 47 -1.06 3.50 13.02
N GLU A 48 -1.44 4.65 13.58
CA GLU A 48 -1.43 5.92 12.86
C GLU A 48 -0.02 6.29 12.39
N GLN A 49 0.99 6.10 13.25
CA GLN A 49 2.39 6.35 12.88
C GLN A 49 2.85 5.42 11.77
N LEU A 50 2.45 4.15 11.82
CA LEU A 50 2.77 3.18 10.77
C LEU A 50 2.10 3.55 9.44
N CYS A 51 0.84 3.97 9.47
CA CYS A 51 0.13 4.41 8.27
C CYS A 51 0.82 5.63 7.63
N LYS A 52 1.24 6.60 8.45
CA LYS A 52 1.99 7.75 7.94
C LYS A 52 3.29 7.34 7.27
N ALA A 53 4.00 6.38 7.86
CA ALA A 53 5.24 5.86 7.28
C ALA A 53 4.98 5.21 5.91
N PHE A 54 3.89 4.47 5.78
CA PHE A 54 3.49 3.86 4.51
C PHE A 54 2.88 4.87 3.52
N GLY A 55 2.59 6.09 3.95
CA GLY A 55 1.98 7.11 3.10
C GLY A 55 0.51 6.86 2.80
N ILE A 56 -0.18 6.21 3.72
CA ILE A 56 -1.62 5.92 3.59
C ILE A 56 -2.40 6.50 4.76
N THR A 57 -3.71 6.63 4.58
CA THR A 57 -4.62 7.03 5.65
C THR A 57 -5.08 5.79 6.44
N MET A 58 -5.65 6.02 7.63
CA MET A 58 -6.28 4.94 8.40
C MET A 58 -7.42 4.32 7.61
N SER A 59 -8.18 5.13 6.88
CA SER A 59 -9.27 4.62 6.01
C SER A 59 -8.74 3.68 4.94
N GLN A 60 -7.63 4.04 4.31
CA GLN A 60 -6.99 3.19 3.30
C GLN A 60 -6.44 1.90 3.93
N PHE A 61 -5.91 1.99 5.14
CA PHE A 61 -5.43 0.81 5.85
C PHE A 61 -6.54 -0.22 6.07
N PHE A 62 -7.72 0.25 6.49
CA PHE A 62 -8.85 -0.61 6.78
C PHE A 62 -9.71 -0.93 5.57
N ALA A 63 -9.39 -0.39 4.40
CA ALA A 63 -10.10 -0.72 3.18
C ALA A 63 -9.92 -2.21 2.84
N GLU A 64 -10.99 -2.87 2.45
CA GLU A 64 -10.93 -4.27 2.07
C GLU A 64 -10.39 -4.47 0.65
N ASP A 65 -10.43 -3.41 -0.15
CA ASP A 65 -9.92 -3.41 -1.50
C ASP A 65 -8.38 -3.42 -1.51
N GLU A 66 -7.82 -4.02 -2.54
CA GLU A 66 -6.38 -4.08 -2.72
C GLU A 66 -5.80 -2.69 -2.93
N LEU A 67 -4.74 -2.34 -2.18
CA LEU A 67 -4.03 -1.09 -2.37
C LEU A 67 -2.96 -1.28 -3.45
N ILE A 68 -2.99 -0.40 -4.43
CA ILE A 68 -2.02 -0.39 -5.52
C ILE A 68 -1.07 0.79 -5.29
N GLU A 69 0.23 0.49 -5.28
CA GLU A 69 1.24 1.52 -5.18
C GLU A 69 1.33 2.29 -6.49
N VAL A 70 1.21 3.63 -6.41
CA VAL A 70 1.30 4.48 -7.60
C VAL A 70 2.75 4.90 -7.81
N THR A 71 3.44 4.21 -8.71
CA THR A 71 4.79 4.58 -9.15
C THR A 71 4.71 5.80 -10.08
N PRO A 72 5.84 6.50 -10.33
CA PRO A 72 5.85 7.59 -11.32
C PRO A 72 5.36 7.14 -12.70
N GLU A 73 5.69 5.93 -13.12
CA GLU A 73 5.26 5.36 -14.39
C GLU A 73 3.74 5.15 -14.41
N VAL A 74 3.18 4.60 -13.34
CA VAL A 74 1.72 4.40 -13.21
C VAL A 74 1.00 5.74 -13.16
N ARG A 75 1.56 6.74 -12.47
CA ARG A 75 0.99 8.08 -12.42
C ARG A 75 0.92 8.70 -13.81
N GLU A 76 1.98 8.60 -14.59
CA GLU A 76 2.00 9.09 -15.96
C GLU A 76 0.93 8.41 -16.81
N LEU A 77 0.80 7.10 -16.66
CA LEU A 77 -0.22 6.32 -17.35
C LEU A 77 -1.63 6.80 -17.01
N ILE A 78 -1.91 7.05 -15.73
CA ILE A 78 -3.21 7.55 -15.26
C ILE A 78 -3.50 8.93 -15.85
N GLU A 79 -2.51 9.84 -15.85
CA GLU A 79 -2.66 11.19 -16.40
C GLU A 79 -2.99 11.15 -17.88
N LYS A 80 -2.27 10.35 -18.65
CA LYS A 80 -2.51 10.20 -20.08
C LYS A 80 -3.84 9.52 -20.38
N TRP A 81 -4.20 8.53 -19.59
CA TRP A 81 -5.49 7.86 -19.70
C TRP A 81 -6.65 8.83 -19.48
N SER A 82 -6.55 9.67 -18.45
CA SER A 82 -7.59 10.65 -18.11
C SER A 82 -7.82 11.67 -19.20
N ALA A 83 -6.83 11.94 -20.04
CA ALA A 83 -6.93 12.88 -21.15
C ALA A 83 -7.56 12.26 -22.42
N LEU A 84 -7.77 10.94 -22.44
CA LEU A 84 -8.33 10.25 -23.58
C LEU A 84 -9.86 10.39 -23.63
N ASN A 85 -10.42 10.35 -24.84
CA ASN A 85 -11.87 10.26 -24.99
C ASN A 85 -12.33 8.79 -24.85
N ASP A 86 -13.65 8.59 -24.84
CA ASP A 86 -14.23 7.25 -24.62
C ASP A 86 -13.85 6.25 -25.72
N GLU A 87 -13.78 6.71 -26.96
CA GLU A 87 -13.38 5.87 -28.08
C GLU A 87 -11.95 5.39 -27.96
N GLN A 88 -11.04 6.30 -27.59
CA GLN A 88 -9.64 5.97 -27.37
C GLN A 88 -9.45 5.02 -26.20
N LYS A 89 -10.17 5.25 -25.11
CA LYS A 89 -10.14 4.36 -23.94
C LYS A 89 -10.60 2.95 -24.31
N ALA A 90 -11.68 2.84 -25.09
CA ALA A 90 -12.21 1.56 -25.53
C ALA A 90 -11.19 0.82 -26.39
N ALA A 91 -10.49 1.51 -27.29
CA ALA A 91 -9.45 0.91 -28.12
C ALA A 91 -8.29 0.35 -27.29
N ILE A 92 -7.83 1.11 -26.28
CA ILE A 92 -6.76 0.66 -25.39
C ILE A 92 -7.22 -0.54 -24.55
N TRP A 93 -8.44 -0.50 -23.99
CA TRP A 93 -8.99 -1.63 -23.26
C TRP A 93 -9.05 -2.89 -24.12
N HIS A 94 -9.41 -2.75 -25.36
CA HIS A 94 -9.45 -3.89 -26.28
C HIS A 94 -8.07 -4.52 -26.42
N ILE A 95 -7.03 -3.71 -26.57
CA ILE A 95 -5.63 -4.19 -26.66
C ILE A 95 -5.22 -4.91 -25.36
N ILE A 96 -5.50 -4.30 -24.22
CA ILE A 96 -5.17 -4.88 -22.91
C ILE A 96 -5.82 -6.25 -22.75
N LYS A 97 -7.09 -6.36 -23.10
CA LYS A 97 -7.84 -7.62 -23.00
C LYS A 97 -7.28 -8.74 -23.89
N THR A 98 -6.59 -8.41 -24.98
CA THR A 98 -5.97 -9.43 -25.83
C THR A 98 -4.83 -10.16 -25.14
N TYR A 99 -4.23 -9.55 -24.11
CA TYR A 99 -3.17 -10.16 -23.31
C TYR A 99 -3.69 -10.91 -22.09
N ASP A 100 -4.96 -10.78 -21.81
CA ASP A 100 -5.63 -11.43 -20.69
C ASP A 100 -6.02 -12.85 -21.10
N LYS A 101 -5.69 -13.81 -20.24
CA LYS A 101 -5.99 -15.22 -20.52
C LYS A 101 -6.99 -15.80 -19.54
#